data_f6564d02e30905397519f2136df13900
#
_entry.id   f6564d02e30905397519f2136df13900
#
_cell.length_a   1.000
_cell.length_b   1.000
_cell.length_c   1.000
_cell.angle_alpha   90.00
_cell.angle_beta   90.00
_cell.angle_gamma   90.00
#
_symmetry.space_group_name_H-M   'P 1'
#
loop_
_entity.id
_entity.type
_entity.pdbx_description
1 polymer ?
#
loop_
_entity_poly.entity_id
_entity_poly.type
_entity_poly.pdbx_seq_one_letter_code
_entity_poly.pdbx_strand_id
1 'polypeptide(L)'
;MRTACCPGTYDPVTNGHLDIVARATRCFDRVIVAVLINPAKQPLFGLEERLAMLKEATVGMASVEIDAFSGLLVDYARRRNVTAIVKGLRAVSDFDYELQMAQMNYRLAGVETMFMTTNPTWSYLSSSLVKDVARHGGDVTGLVPDFVVARLREHNRQPPV
;
A
#
# COMPACT_ATOMS: atom_id res chain seq x y z
N MET A 1 -22.01 8.10 0.86
CA MET A 1 -20.81 7.68 0.10
C MET A 1 -19.90 6.90 1.03
N ARG A 2 -19.64 5.61 0.71
CA ARG A 2 -18.78 4.73 1.50
C ARG A 2 -17.34 4.88 1.03
N THR A 3 -16.49 5.39 1.91
CA THR A 3 -15.07 5.64 1.61
C THR A 3 -14.19 4.62 2.30
N ALA A 4 -13.39 3.89 1.53
CA ALA A 4 -12.33 3.03 2.05
C ALA A 4 -10.99 3.76 2.10
N CYS A 5 -10.16 3.43 3.09
CA CYS A 5 -8.76 3.80 3.12
C CYS A 5 -7.89 2.54 3.04
N CYS A 6 -7.00 2.49 2.06
CA CYS A 6 -5.97 1.46 1.92
C CYS A 6 -4.62 2.07 2.35
N PRO A 7 -4.25 2.01 3.63
CA PRO A 7 -3.02 2.60 4.12
C PRO A 7 -1.82 1.68 3.89
N GLY A 8 -0.66 2.26 3.62
CA GLY A 8 0.58 1.50 3.47
C GLY A 8 1.79 2.37 3.21
N THR A 9 2.96 1.75 3.19
CA THR A 9 4.21 2.45 2.84
C THR A 9 4.38 2.57 1.33
N TYR A 10 3.97 1.56 0.56
CA TYR A 10 4.05 1.51 -0.91
C TYR A 10 5.45 1.84 -1.46
N ASP A 11 6.44 1.11 -1.00
CA ASP A 11 7.86 1.35 -1.31
C ASP A 11 8.56 0.10 -1.90
N PRO A 12 8.29 -0.20 -3.17
CA PRO A 12 7.31 0.38 -4.08
C PRO A 12 5.91 -0.25 -3.98
N VAL A 13 4.96 0.27 -4.75
CA VAL A 13 3.69 -0.39 -5.05
C VAL A 13 3.95 -1.71 -5.78
N THR A 14 3.17 -2.75 -5.44
CA THR A 14 3.25 -4.09 -6.06
C THR A 14 1.92 -4.48 -6.68
N ASN A 15 1.92 -5.51 -7.51
CA ASN A 15 0.68 -6.06 -8.08
C ASN A 15 -0.25 -6.63 -7.00
N GLY A 16 0.30 -7.09 -5.87
CA GLY A 16 -0.50 -7.48 -4.71
C GLY A 16 -1.26 -6.31 -4.09
N HIS A 17 -0.64 -5.15 -3.98
CA HIS A 17 -1.31 -3.92 -3.52
C HIS A 17 -2.43 -3.52 -4.50
N LEU A 18 -2.14 -3.54 -5.79
CA LEU A 18 -3.10 -3.14 -6.81
C LEU A 18 -4.31 -4.06 -6.90
N ASP A 19 -4.14 -5.37 -6.65
CA ASP A 19 -5.24 -6.33 -6.55
C ASP A 19 -6.22 -5.93 -5.43
N ILE A 20 -5.69 -5.64 -4.24
CA ILE A 20 -6.52 -5.21 -3.10
C ILE A 20 -7.24 -3.89 -3.40
N VAL A 21 -6.54 -2.90 -3.95
CA VAL A 21 -7.14 -1.61 -4.32
C VAL A 21 -8.25 -1.79 -5.35
N ALA A 22 -8.00 -2.55 -6.42
CA ALA A 22 -8.99 -2.82 -7.46
C ALA A 22 -10.22 -3.55 -6.93
N ARG A 23 -10.04 -4.47 -5.97
CA ARG A 23 -11.17 -5.17 -5.34
C ARG A 23 -11.94 -4.27 -4.38
N ALA A 24 -11.25 -3.38 -3.67
CA ALA A 24 -11.88 -2.38 -2.81
C ALA A 24 -12.81 -1.45 -3.60
N THR A 25 -12.47 -1.07 -4.85
CA THR A 25 -13.34 -0.24 -5.70
C THR A 25 -14.67 -0.88 -6.06
N ARG A 26 -14.80 -2.21 -5.92
CA ARG A 26 -16.07 -2.92 -6.13
C ARG A 26 -16.99 -2.88 -4.90
N CYS A 27 -16.42 -2.57 -3.73
CA CYS A 27 -17.15 -2.59 -2.45
C CYS A 27 -17.45 -1.18 -1.94
N PHE A 28 -16.69 -0.17 -2.38
CA PHE A 28 -16.76 1.19 -1.89
C PHE A 28 -16.92 2.19 -3.03
N ASP A 29 -17.62 3.28 -2.76
CA ASP A 29 -17.86 4.34 -3.74
C ASP A 29 -16.59 5.17 -4.01
N ARG A 30 -15.68 5.24 -3.02
CA ARG A 30 -14.39 5.94 -3.06
C ARG A 30 -13.34 5.13 -2.32
N VAL A 31 -12.16 5.03 -2.89
CA VAL A 31 -11.00 4.36 -2.27
C VAL A 31 -9.82 5.34 -2.20
N ILE A 32 -9.33 5.59 -1.01
CA ILE A 32 -8.14 6.40 -0.79
C ILE A 32 -6.96 5.46 -0.54
N VAL A 33 -5.97 5.49 -1.42
CA VAL A 33 -4.68 4.83 -1.18
C VAL A 33 -3.81 5.84 -0.45
N ALA A 34 -3.59 5.61 0.84
CA ALA A 34 -2.95 6.57 1.74
C ALA A 34 -1.52 6.13 2.08
N VAL A 35 -0.53 6.87 1.57
CA VAL A 35 0.88 6.61 1.83
C VAL A 35 1.26 7.13 3.21
N LEU A 36 1.72 6.23 4.08
CA LEU A 36 2.21 6.61 5.40
C LEU A 36 3.62 7.21 5.30
N ILE A 37 3.75 8.41 5.85
CA ILE A 37 5.03 9.08 6.06
C ILE A 37 5.52 8.68 7.45
N ASN A 38 6.54 7.81 7.51
CA ASN A 38 7.16 7.42 8.77
C ASN A 38 8.58 7.94 8.83
N PRO A 39 8.87 8.97 9.67
CA PRO A 39 10.21 9.58 9.77
C PRO A 39 11.29 8.60 10.26
N ALA A 40 10.90 7.53 10.99
CA ALA A 40 11.80 6.52 11.52
C ALA A 40 12.25 5.48 10.48
N LYS A 41 11.59 5.43 9.32
CA LYS A 41 11.94 4.52 8.22
C LYS A 41 12.60 5.31 7.08
N GLN A 42 13.64 4.71 6.51
CA GLN A 42 14.26 5.21 5.29
C GLN A 42 13.75 4.36 4.11
N PRO A 43 12.74 4.81 3.37
CA PRO A 43 12.26 4.11 2.20
C PRO A 43 13.27 4.21 1.05
N LEU A 44 13.23 3.26 0.11
CA LEU A 44 14.03 3.30 -1.10
C LEU A 44 13.61 4.47 -1.99
N PHE A 45 12.30 4.63 -2.16
CA PHE A 45 11.71 5.72 -2.96
C PHE A 45 11.21 6.84 -2.04
N GLY A 46 11.53 8.08 -2.40
CA GLY A 46 10.99 9.25 -1.72
C GLY A 46 9.47 9.33 -1.80
N LEU A 47 8.86 10.19 -0.97
CA LEU A 47 7.40 10.31 -0.93
C LEU A 47 6.82 10.64 -2.31
N GLU A 48 7.38 11.64 -3.00
CA GLU A 48 6.89 12.07 -4.32
C GLU A 48 6.98 10.96 -5.37
N GLU A 49 8.04 10.15 -5.33
CA GLU A 49 8.19 9.01 -6.23
C GLU A 49 7.13 7.94 -5.95
N ARG A 50 6.86 7.62 -4.68
CA ARG A 50 5.84 6.66 -4.28
C ARG A 50 4.44 7.12 -4.69
N LEU A 51 4.13 8.40 -4.49
CA LEU A 51 2.86 8.99 -4.93
C LEU A 51 2.72 8.97 -6.46
N ALA A 52 3.79 9.30 -7.19
CA ALA A 52 3.79 9.27 -8.65
C ALA A 52 3.55 7.85 -9.19
N MET A 53 4.25 6.85 -8.64
CA MET A 53 4.06 5.45 -9.01
C MET A 53 2.63 4.95 -8.75
N LEU A 54 2.04 5.32 -7.62
CA LEU A 54 0.65 4.97 -7.30
C LEU A 54 -0.34 5.64 -8.26
N LYS A 55 -0.15 6.93 -8.56
CA LYS A 55 -0.98 7.64 -9.53
C LYS A 55 -0.93 6.99 -10.90
N GLU A 56 0.26 6.64 -11.38
CA GLU A 56 0.45 5.97 -12.66
C GLU A 56 -0.20 4.58 -12.66
N ALA A 57 -0.02 3.80 -11.58
CA ALA A 57 -0.57 2.46 -11.47
C ALA A 57 -2.10 2.42 -11.39
N THR A 58 -2.75 3.52 -10.99
CA THR A 58 -4.20 3.59 -10.77
C THR A 58 -4.95 4.47 -11.79
N VAL A 59 -4.30 4.88 -12.87
CA VAL A 59 -4.86 5.77 -13.91
C VAL A 59 -6.24 5.31 -14.41
N GLY A 60 -6.48 4.01 -14.52
CA GLY A 60 -7.77 3.45 -14.97
C GLY A 60 -8.83 3.30 -13.87
N MET A 61 -8.56 3.70 -12.64
CA MET A 61 -9.43 3.48 -11.48
C MET A 61 -10.07 4.80 -11.03
N ALA A 62 -11.19 5.18 -11.66
CA ALA A 62 -11.82 6.50 -11.46
C ALA A 62 -12.23 6.82 -10.01
N SER A 63 -12.53 5.80 -9.19
CA SER A 63 -12.90 5.96 -7.78
C SER A 63 -11.71 5.96 -6.81
N VAL A 64 -10.49 5.86 -7.32
CA VAL A 64 -9.26 5.82 -6.51
C VAL A 64 -8.65 7.21 -6.41
N GLU A 65 -8.32 7.60 -5.19
CA GLU A 65 -7.58 8.82 -4.86
C GLU A 65 -6.26 8.43 -4.17
N ILE A 66 -5.17 9.10 -4.56
CA ILE A 66 -3.84 8.91 -3.94
C ILE A 66 -3.58 10.08 -3.00
N ASP A 67 -3.24 9.78 -1.77
CA ASP A 67 -2.97 10.76 -0.72
C ASP A 67 -1.83 10.30 0.18
N ALA A 68 -1.33 11.18 1.04
CA ALA A 68 -0.30 10.88 2.02
C ALA A 68 -0.69 11.40 3.39
N PHE A 69 -0.23 10.74 4.44
CA PHE A 69 -0.47 11.19 5.81
C PHE A 69 0.72 10.87 6.72
N SER A 70 0.80 11.63 7.81
CA SER A 70 1.69 11.38 8.94
C SER A 70 0.88 11.29 10.23
N GLY A 71 1.43 10.68 11.26
CA GLY A 71 0.78 10.50 12.55
C GLY A 71 -0.20 9.31 12.57
N LEU A 72 -1.23 9.41 13.39
CA LEU A 72 -2.17 8.30 13.59
C LEU A 72 -3.12 8.15 12.40
N LEU A 73 -3.24 6.90 11.94
CA LEU A 73 -4.17 6.54 10.86
C LEU A 73 -5.62 6.92 11.19
N VAL A 74 -6.03 6.77 12.45
CA VAL A 74 -7.40 7.09 12.88
C VAL A 74 -7.73 8.58 12.80
N ASP A 75 -6.76 9.46 13.04
CA ASP A 75 -6.96 10.91 12.90
C ASP A 75 -7.07 11.29 11.42
N TYR A 76 -6.28 10.66 10.58
CA TYR A 76 -6.41 10.78 9.13
C TYR A 76 -7.78 10.28 8.65
N ALA A 77 -8.19 9.10 9.11
CA ALA A 77 -9.47 8.49 8.74
C ALA A 77 -10.66 9.39 9.11
N ARG A 78 -10.64 10.00 10.29
CA ARG A 78 -11.67 10.98 10.71
C ARG A 78 -11.71 12.19 9.78
N ARG A 79 -10.56 12.81 9.51
CA ARG A 79 -10.48 14.00 8.63
C ARG A 79 -10.98 13.74 7.21
N ARG A 80 -10.78 12.51 6.72
CA ARG A 80 -11.16 12.10 5.35
C ARG A 80 -12.54 11.45 5.28
N ASN A 81 -13.28 11.36 6.38
CA ASN A 81 -14.59 10.69 6.48
C ASN A 81 -14.51 9.23 5.96
N VAL A 82 -13.47 8.50 6.38
CA VAL A 82 -13.26 7.10 6.04
C VAL A 82 -14.30 6.23 6.75
N THR A 83 -15.00 5.40 5.99
CA THR A 83 -15.98 4.44 6.51
C THR A 83 -15.30 3.18 7.04
N ALA A 84 -14.27 2.69 6.34
CA ALA A 84 -13.52 1.52 6.74
C ALA A 84 -12.06 1.58 6.25
N ILE A 85 -11.16 1.04 7.06
CA ILE A 85 -9.78 0.75 6.66
C ILE A 85 -9.80 -0.62 5.96
N VAL A 86 -9.17 -0.72 4.79
CA VAL A 86 -9.04 -1.98 4.04
C VAL A 86 -7.58 -2.41 4.04
N LYS A 87 -7.34 -3.63 4.49
CA LYS A 87 -6.01 -4.25 4.55
C LYS A 87 -5.99 -5.58 3.83
N GLY A 88 -4.99 -5.81 3.00
CA GLY A 88 -4.69 -7.14 2.47
C GLY A 88 -4.08 -8.02 3.55
N LEU A 89 -4.46 -9.30 3.57
CA LEU A 89 -3.99 -10.28 4.54
C LEU A 89 -3.33 -11.44 3.80
N ARG A 90 -2.03 -11.68 4.06
CA ARG A 90 -1.20 -12.68 3.36
C ARG A 90 -0.98 -13.95 4.19
N ALA A 91 -0.62 -13.80 5.46
CA ALA A 91 -0.21 -14.90 6.33
C ALA A 91 -0.72 -14.71 7.76
N VAL A 92 -0.67 -15.77 8.56
CA VAL A 92 -1.12 -15.77 9.97
C VAL A 92 -0.32 -14.77 10.81
N SER A 93 0.98 -14.64 10.58
CA SER A 93 1.83 -13.66 11.26
C SER A 93 1.43 -12.20 10.99
N ASP A 94 0.97 -11.90 9.79
CA ASP A 94 0.41 -10.59 9.47
C ASP A 94 -0.91 -10.37 10.24
N PHE A 95 -1.71 -11.43 10.38
CA PHE A 95 -3.03 -11.34 11.02
C PHE A 95 -2.94 -10.91 12.48
N ASP A 96 -2.05 -11.50 13.26
CA ASP A 96 -1.94 -11.19 14.69
C ASP A 96 -1.66 -9.71 14.94
N TYR A 97 -0.69 -9.14 14.22
CA TYR A 97 -0.37 -7.73 14.32
C TYR A 97 -1.49 -6.83 13.77
N GLU A 98 -2.05 -7.17 12.61
CA GLU A 98 -3.11 -6.39 11.98
C GLU A 98 -4.41 -6.42 12.80
N LEU A 99 -4.70 -7.54 13.46
CA LEU A 99 -5.85 -7.64 14.37
C LEU A 99 -5.71 -6.70 15.55
N GLN A 100 -4.54 -6.65 16.19
CA GLN A 100 -4.27 -5.74 17.31
C GLN A 100 -4.43 -4.27 16.88
N MET A 101 -3.90 -3.91 15.71
CA MET A 101 -4.05 -2.57 15.16
C MET A 101 -5.50 -2.24 14.83
N ALA A 102 -6.27 -3.18 14.28
CA ALA A 102 -7.68 -3.00 13.99
C ALA A 102 -8.50 -2.74 15.27
N GLN A 103 -8.25 -3.51 16.32
CA GLN A 103 -8.90 -3.34 17.62
C GLN A 103 -8.55 -1.98 18.25
N MET A 104 -7.27 -1.57 18.16
CA MET A 104 -6.83 -0.26 18.65
C MET A 104 -7.48 0.89 17.85
N ASN A 105 -7.53 0.79 16.53
CA ASN A 105 -8.17 1.78 15.67
C ASN A 105 -9.66 1.93 15.99
N TYR A 106 -10.35 0.81 16.21
CA TYR A 106 -11.75 0.82 16.63
C TYR A 106 -11.92 1.50 18.00
N ARG A 107 -11.10 1.13 18.97
CA ARG A 107 -11.11 1.71 20.33
C ARG A 107 -10.90 3.22 20.33
N LEU A 108 -10.01 3.72 19.46
CA LEU A 108 -9.66 5.15 19.42
C LEU A 108 -10.67 5.99 18.62
N ALA A 109 -11.28 5.44 17.59
CA ALA A 109 -12.05 6.24 16.64
C ALA A 109 -13.35 5.59 16.13
N GLY A 110 -13.67 4.38 16.54
CA GLY A 110 -14.82 3.64 16.01
C GLY A 110 -14.71 3.29 14.52
N VAL A 111 -13.50 3.33 13.94
CA VAL A 111 -13.28 3.01 12.53
C VAL A 111 -13.05 1.51 12.38
N GLU A 112 -13.86 0.87 11.55
CA GLU A 112 -13.74 -0.55 11.25
C GLU A 112 -12.57 -0.85 10.31
N THR A 113 -11.96 -2.03 10.48
CA THR A 113 -10.96 -2.57 9.57
C THR A 113 -11.51 -3.82 8.88
N MET A 114 -11.48 -3.83 7.57
CA MET A 114 -11.86 -4.96 6.74
C MET A 114 -10.60 -5.62 6.18
N PHE A 115 -10.46 -6.93 6.42
CA PHE A 115 -9.38 -7.72 5.86
C PHE A 115 -9.82 -8.39 4.57
N MET A 116 -9.05 -8.17 3.51
CA MET A 116 -9.21 -8.87 2.24
C MET A 116 -8.11 -9.91 2.11
N THR A 117 -8.48 -11.15 1.85
CA THR A 117 -7.51 -12.21 1.55
C THR A 117 -6.75 -11.85 0.28
N THR A 118 -5.44 -11.96 0.32
CA THR A 118 -4.59 -11.73 -0.84
C THR A 118 -4.86 -12.79 -1.91
N ASN A 119 -4.88 -12.39 -3.16
CA ASN A 119 -4.92 -13.32 -4.29
C ASN A 119 -3.75 -14.31 -4.17
N PRO A 120 -3.98 -15.64 -4.31
CA PRO A 120 -2.91 -16.65 -4.22
C PRO A 120 -1.69 -16.36 -5.10
N THR A 121 -1.90 -15.75 -6.27
CA THR A 121 -0.82 -15.32 -7.17
C THR A 121 0.16 -14.36 -6.49
N TRP A 122 -0.31 -13.54 -5.54
CA TRP A 122 0.47 -12.50 -4.87
C TRP A 122 0.70 -12.77 -3.38
N SER A 123 0.34 -13.94 -2.86
CA SER A 123 0.33 -14.23 -1.42
C SER A 123 1.72 -14.18 -0.78
N TYR A 124 2.79 -14.45 -1.52
CA TYR A 124 4.18 -14.35 -1.07
C TYR A 124 4.79 -12.97 -1.27
N LEU A 125 4.13 -12.09 -2.03
CA LEU A 125 4.68 -10.85 -2.52
C LEU A 125 4.68 -9.77 -1.43
N SER A 126 5.80 -9.08 -1.28
CA SER A 126 5.95 -7.87 -0.47
C SER A 126 6.89 -6.88 -1.11
N SER A 127 6.76 -5.60 -0.77
CA SER A 127 7.71 -4.58 -1.24
C SER A 127 9.14 -4.86 -0.78
N SER A 128 9.31 -5.39 0.43
CA SER A 128 10.64 -5.77 0.97
C SER A 128 11.28 -6.87 0.14
N LEU A 129 10.53 -7.91 -0.20
CA LEU A 129 11.02 -9.00 -1.04
C LEU A 129 11.38 -8.50 -2.45
N VAL A 130 10.53 -7.66 -3.05
CA VAL A 130 10.80 -7.06 -4.37
C VAL A 130 12.09 -6.26 -4.36
N LYS A 131 12.30 -5.42 -3.36
CA LYS A 131 13.53 -4.63 -3.22
C LYS A 131 14.77 -5.50 -3.04
N ASP A 132 14.66 -6.55 -2.24
CA ASP A 132 15.77 -7.47 -1.99
C ASP A 132 16.18 -8.24 -3.25
N VAL A 133 15.21 -8.79 -3.95
CA VAL A 133 15.44 -9.50 -5.24
C VAL A 133 16.04 -8.55 -6.28
N ALA A 134 15.47 -7.36 -6.44
CA ALA A 134 15.97 -6.38 -7.41
C ALA A 134 17.38 -5.91 -7.10
N ARG A 135 17.72 -5.72 -5.81
CA ARG A 135 19.07 -5.32 -5.36
C ARG A 135 20.13 -6.34 -5.78
N HIS A 136 19.80 -7.60 -5.78
CA HIS A 136 20.69 -8.68 -6.17
C HIS A 136 20.60 -9.04 -7.67
N GLY A 137 19.98 -8.19 -8.47
CA GLY A 137 19.87 -8.37 -9.93
C GLY A 137 18.83 -9.38 -10.38
N GLY A 138 17.95 -9.83 -9.47
CA GLY A 138 16.85 -10.72 -9.81
C GLY A 138 15.75 -10.02 -10.60
N ASP A 139 15.02 -10.79 -11.41
CA ASP A 139 13.92 -10.28 -12.21
C ASP A 139 12.63 -10.19 -11.38
N VAL A 140 12.05 -9.00 -11.32
CA VAL A 140 10.77 -8.70 -10.63
C VAL A 140 9.64 -8.38 -11.62
N THR A 141 9.84 -8.65 -12.90
CA THR A 141 8.83 -8.49 -13.96
C THR A 141 7.58 -9.30 -13.60
N GLY A 142 6.39 -8.69 -13.76
CA GLY A 142 5.12 -9.33 -13.43
C GLY A 142 4.76 -9.31 -11.93
N LEU A 143 5.66 -8.90 -11.04
CA LEU A 143 5.40 -8.73 -9.60
C LEU A 143 5.02 -7.29 -9.25
N VAL A 144 5.51 -6.37 -10.03
CA VAL A 144 5.23 -4.93 -9.97
C VAL A 144 4.90 -4.41 -11.37
N PRO A 145 4.28 -3.23 -11.51
CA PRO A 145 4.10 -2.60 -12.82
C PRO A 145 5.44 -2.39 -13.55
N ASP A 146 5.44 -2.44 -14.88
CA ASP A 146 6.67 -2.36 -15.69
C ASP A 146 7.48 -1.08 -15.43
N PHE A 147 6.80 0.06 -15.24
CA PHE A 147 7.48 1.31 -14.91
C PHE A 147 8.16 1.27 -13.53
N VAL A 148 7.65 0.48 -12.58
CA VAL A 148 8.30 0.24 -11.28
C VAL A 148 9.54 -0.62 -11.45
N VAL A 149 9.51 -1.63 -12.34
CA VAL A 149 10.71 -2.42 -12.71
C VAL A 149 11.82 -1.48 -13.21
N ALA A 150 11.49 -0.56 -14.11
CA ALA A 150 12.44 0.41 -14.66
C ALA A 150 13.04 1.29 -13.54
N ARG A 151 12.22 1.81 -12.63
CA ARG A 151 12.65 2.62 -11.49
C ARG A 151 13.57 1.88 -10.52
N LEU A 152 13.27 0.61 -10.23
CA LEU A 152 14.12 -0.24 -9.40
C LEU A 152 15.50 -0.46 -10.06
N ARG A 153 15.53 -0.67 -11.37
CA ARG A 153 16.79 -0.82 -12.12
C ARG A 153 17.62 0.45 -12.09
N GLU A 154 17.01 1.61 -12.25
CA GLU A 154 17.70 2.91 -12.16
C GLU A 154 18.33 3.10 -10.77
N HIS A 155 17.58 2.86 -9.70
CA HIS A 155 18.08 2.96 -8.33
C HIS A 155 19.27 2.05 -8.06
N ASN A 156 19.22 0.82 -8.56
CA ASN A 156 20.30 -0.16 -8.34
C ASN A 156 21.55 0.10 -9.18
N ARG A 157 21.48 0.96 -10.21
CA ARG A 157 22.65 1.39 -11.03
C ARG A 157 23.39 2.56 -10.42
N GLN A 158 22.79 3.30 -9.51
CA GLN A 158 23.47 4.40 -8.83
C GLN A 158 24.42 3.81 -7.78
N PRO A 159 25.72 4.16 -7.79
CA PRO A 159 26.62 3.71 -6.74
C PRO A 159 26.13 4.23 -5.39
N PRO A 160 26.34 3.46 -4.30
CA PRO A 160 26.00 3.94 -2.97
C PRO A 160 26.79 5.24 -2.71
N VAL A 161 26.07 6.25 -2.28
CA VAL A 161 26.64 7.56 -1.85
C VAL A 161 27.41 7.38 -0.56
#